data_7a0992cc9ee9b2e916480e8188c4802c
#
_entry.id   7a0992cc9ee9b2e916480e8188c4802c
#
_cell.length_a   1.000
_cell.length_b   1.000
_cell.length_c   1.000
_cell.angle_alpha   90.00
_cell.angle_beta   90.00
_cell.angle_gamma   90.00
#
_symmetry.space_group_name_H-M   'P 1'
#
loop_
_entity.id
_entity.type
_entity.pdbx_description
1 polymer ?
#
loop_
_entity_poly.entity_id
_entity_poly.type
_entity_poly.pdbx_seq_one_letter_code
_entity_poly.pdbx_strand_id
1 'polypeptide(L)'
;MKLKTILSLFGCLSIITPVLAQTTADALKAIDAEQYQKAKAQLQQLIITTPAKDENYFHLGWVYVLQDYPDSAKAVFSKGIAADPKSALNYVGLGIVAKLDKDDISMLTNFEKATTLAGKDDKPYVYIAQAYLLKPDPKVDLALNTLTKAAKSGAKDPEYFLTMGDIYHAKLDNNNAYSNYSQAQLLDPKSARTNVVIGSLWKQANNFDDATQKFKDALAINPNYGPAYRELAETDLRWALTDPKMASVKVKEGADYYKKYLDLTDRSAESEMRYADFLIQAGDYTALEQVANDLAKSSKSNLRIYRYLGYAGYENKNYQAGLDALQKFVKEADAKRIIPRDYLYLGRLQLKTNQDSLGILNLNKAIALDSTFEEAYNDIAGSLYAKKKYVEAGDAYKKYIEHSHHVKLTEYFREGMSYYYGYSNQYYNSADNKGGTKPDSSLLAKADSAFSYIQQKTVAKPVGDVLLYRARIKDLEEKDRNNIEGLAKPLYEQYITLETVTPPTDERTKKNLGEAYAYLGSYYAYKEKDDNKATENFKKASEIYPDNKQAKAYLAKKEASDSKSK
;
A
#
# COMPACT_ATOMS: atom_id res chain seq x y z
N MET A 1 80.26 -31.95 19.75
CA MET A 1 79.39 -30.97 19.02
C MET A 1 78.25 -30.53 19.94
N LYS A 2 78.29 -29.30 20.43
CA LYS A 2 77.29 -28.78 21.38
C LYS A 2 76.23 -28.01 20.61
N LEU A 3 74.99 -28.48 20.68
CA LEU A 3 73.81 -27.80 20.11
C LEU A 3 73.36 -26.69 21.08
N LYS A 4 73.40 -25.44 20.66
CA LYS A 4 72.86 -24.28 21.42
C LYS A 4 71.39 -24.10 21.10
N THR A 5 70.52 -24.31 22.06
CA THR A 5 69.13 -24.01 22.04
C THR A 5 68.94 -22.51 22.27
N ILE A 6 68.43 -21.80 21.25
CA ILE A 6 68.02 -20.39 21.36
C ILE A 6 66.54 -20.39 21.74
N LEU A 7 66.24 -19.96 22.97
CA LEU A 7 64.89 -19.71 23.48
C LEU A 7 64.49 -18.29 23.03
N SER A 8 63.61 -18.19 22.00
CA SER A 8 63.03 -16.91 21.63
C SER A 8 61.81 -16.64 22.52
N LEU A 9 61.97 -15.68 23.42
CA LEU A 9 60.87 -15.09 24.21
C LEU A 9 59.99 -14.24 23.26
N PHE A 10 58.86 -14.77 22.84
CA PHE A 10 57.79 -13.95 22.21
C PHE A 10 57.04 -13.23 23.34
N GLY A 11 57.40 -11.99 23.59
CA GLY A 11 56.60 -11.09 24.46
C GLY A 11 55.28 -10.76 23.76
N CYS A 12 54.19 -11.33 24.23
CA CYS A 12 52.84 -10.87 23.89
C CYS A 12 52.69 -9.44 24.45
N LEU A 13 52.91 -8.44 23.61
CA LEU A 13 52.45 -7.07 23.88
C LEU A 13 50.93 -7.07 23.76
N SER A 14 50.20 -7.31 24.84
CA SER A 14 48.78 -7.03 24.94
C SER A 14 48.61 -5.52 24.77
N ILE A 15 48.19 -5.10 23.58
CA ILE A 15 47.72 -3.73 23.38
C ILE A 15 46.42 -3.63 24.21
N ILE A 16 46.54 -3.15 25.45
CA ILE A 16 45.42 -2.73 26.25
C ILE A 16 44.96 -1.43 25.62
N THR A 17 44.03 -1.54 24.64
CA THR A 17 43.22 -0.38 24.28
C THR A 17 42.48 0.07 25.53
N PRO A 18 42.58 1.35 25.94
CA PRO A 18 41.80 1.81 27.05
C PRO A 18 40.33 1.64 26.70
N VAL A 19 39.67 0.67 27.31
CA VAL A 19 38.22 0.61 27.34
C VAL A 19 37.80 1.89 28.05
N LEU A 20 37.35 2.89 27.30
CA LEU A 20 36.72 4.09 27.86
C LEU A 20 35.69 3.60 28.87
N ALA A 21 35.85 3.99 30.13
CA ALA A 21 34.96 3.58 31.21
C ALA A 21 33.53 4.01 30.82
N GLN A 22 32.65 3.03 30.60
CA GLN A 22 31.25 3.30 30.31
C GLN A 22 30.62 4.08 31.45
N THR A 23 29.82 5.08 31.12
CA THR A 23 29.14 5.93 32.10
C THR A 23 27.62 5.73 32.03
N THR A 24 26.92 6.07 33.11
CA THR A 24 25.45 6.14 33.12
C THR A 24 24.94 7.07 32.00
N ALA A 25 25.66 8.17 31.74
CA ALA A 25 25.32 9.10 30.67
C ALA A 25 25.36 8.44 29.25
N ASP A 26 26.32 7.53 29.02
CA ASP A 26 26.39 6.80 27.73
C ASP A 26 25.23 5.81 27.58
N ALA A 27 24.83 5.17 28.68
CA ALA A 27 23.66 4.31 28.69
C ALA A 27 22.35 5.10 28.45
N LEU A 28 22.21 6.28 29.04
CA LEU A 28 21.08 7.18 28.79
C LEU A 28 21.01 7.64 27.33
N LYS A 29 22.14 7.97 26.70
CA LYS A 29 22.18 8.27 25.25
C LYS A 29 21.76 7.08 24.39
N ALA A 30 22.10 5.86 24.79
CA ALA A 30 21.67 4.65 24.11
C ALA A 30 20.16 4.40 24.28
N ILE A 31 19.60 4.66 25.46
CA ILE A 31 18.15 4.63 25.72
C ILE A 31 17.43 5.65 24.83
N ASP A 32 17.91 6.88 24.83
CA ASP A 32 17.34 7.98 24.04
C ASP A 32 17.36 7.69 22.52
N ALA A 33 18.40 6.99 22.06
CA ALA A 33 18.52 6.54 20.66
C ALA A 33 17.79 5.23 20.36
N GLU A 34 17.00 4.68 21.29
CA GLU A 34 16.28 3.40 21.20
C GLU A 34 17.19 2.19 20.93
N GLN A 35 18.48 2.27 21.36
CA GLN A 35 19.46 1.19 21.31
C GLN A 35 19.43 0.37 22.60
N TYR A 36 18.31 -0.26 22.90
CA TYR A 36 18.01 -0.87 24.21
C TYR A 36 18.95 -2.02 24.58
N GLN A 37 19.38 -2.87 23.63
CA GLN A 37 20.33 -3.95 23.92
C GLN A 37 21.69 -3.40 24.35
N LYS A 38 22.16 -2.34 23.67
CA LYS A 38 23.38 -1.63 24.05
C LYS A 38 23.25 -0.99 25.41
N ALA A 39 22.13 -0.30 25.67
CA ALA A 39 21.85 0.30 26.97
C ALA A 39 21.86 -0.75 28.10
N LYS A 40 21.18 -1.89 27.90
CA LYS A 40 21.16 -3.00 28.86
C LYS A 40 22.56 -3.53 29.15
N ALA A 41 23.38 -3.79 28.14
CA ALA A 41 24.74 -4.28 28.33
C ALA A 41 25.58 -3.29 29.13
N GLN A 42 25.48 -1.99 28.82
CA GLN A 42 26.20 -0.93 29.56
C GLN A 42 25.72 -0.84 31.01
N LEU A 43 24.42 -0.84 31.27
CA LEU A 43 23.85 -0.74 32.62
C LEU A 43 24.15 -1.99 33.46
N GLN A 44 24.11 -3.18 32.89
CA GLN A 44 24.51 -4.41 33.57
C GLN A 44 25.97 -4.37 33.99
N GLN A 45 26.86 -3.88 33.13
CA GLN A 45 28.27 -3.72 33.46
C GLN A 45 28.48 -2.68 34.57
N LEU A 46 27.74 -1.55 34.54
CA LEU A 46 27.77 -0.53 35.59
C LEU A 46 27.25 -1.07 36.92
N ILE A 47 26.23 -1.90 36.94
CA ILE A 47 25.74 -2.56 38.14
C ILE A 47 26.81 -3.49 38.75
N ILE A 48 27.58 -4.20 37.93
CA ILE A 48 28.66 -5.05 38.39
C ILE A 48 29.80 -4.22 39.00
N THR A 49 30.17 -3.13 38.33
CA THR A 49 31.32 -2.30 38.75
C THR A 49 30.97 -1.30 39.87
N THR A 50 29.74 -0.87 39.97
CA THR A 50 29.25 0.10 40.95
C THR A 50 27.90 -0.36 41.55
N PRO A 51 27.87 -1.49 42.29
CA PRO A 51 26.61 -2.11 42.74
C PRO A 51 25.80 -1.26 43.74
N ALA A 52 26.44 -0.29 44.41
CA ALA A 52 25.76 0.63 45.30
C ALA A 52 25.09 1.81 44.60
N LYS A 53 25.30 1.98 43.29
CA LYS A 53 24.67 3.07 42.55
C LYS A 53 23.26 2.63 42.07
N ASP A 54 22.26 2.94 42.88
CA ASP A 54 20.86 2.56 42.70
C ASP A 54 20.23 3.08 41.40
N GLU A 55 20.69 4.23 40.89
CA GLU A 55 20.25 4.83 39.63
C GLU A 55 20.48 3.90 38.43
N ASN A 56 21.55 3.08 38.41
CA ASN A 56 21.81 2.13 37.32
C ASN A 56 20.75 1.02 37.26
N TYR A 57 20.25 0.58 38.41
CA TYR A 57 19.14 -0.37 38.46
C TYR A 57 17.84 0.25 37.92
N PHE A 58 17.58 1.51 38.31
CA PHE A 58 16.41 2.21 37.82
C PHE A 58 16.43 2.29 36.29
N HIS A 59 17.53 2.76 35.69
CA HIS A 59 17.60 2.87 34.22
C HIS A 59 17.54 1.53 33.51
N LEU A 60 18.10 0.45 34.06
CA LEU A 60 17.96 -0.88 33.53
C LEU A 60 16.50 -1.36 33.60
N GLY A 61 15.82 -1.15 34.71
CA GLY A 61 14.40 -1.44 34.87
C GLY A 61 13.54 -0.60 33.93
N TRP A 62 13.87 0.67 33.73
CA TRP A 62 13.21 1.55 32.75
C TRP A 62 13.31 1.02 31.32
N VAL A 63 14.48 0.52 30.89
CA VAL A 63 14.65 -0.14 29.59
C VAL A 63 13.74 -1.35 29.46
N TYR A 64 13.60 -2.17 30.50
CA TYR A 64 12.67 -3.29 30.48
C TYR A 64 11.20 -2.84 30.37
N VAL A 65 10.82 -1.73 31.02
CA VAL A 65 9.49 -1.11 30.85
C VAL A 65 9.25 -0.71 29.39
N LEU A 66 10.22 -0.01 28.78
CA LEU A 66 10.12 0.44 27.39
C LEU A 66 10.05 -0.72 26.38
N GLN A 67 10.54 -1.90 26.75
CA GLN A 67 10.48 -3.13 25.94
C GLN A 67 9.32 -4.06 26.30
N ASP A 68 8.40 -3.62 27.18
CA ASP A 68 7.23 -4.40 27.64
C ASP A 68 7.58 -5.72 28.37
N TYR A 69 8.62 -5.63 29.27
CA TYR A 69 9.03 -6.71 30.17
C TYR A 69 8.80 -6.33 31.65
N PRO A 70 7.54 -6.22 32.12
CA PRO A 70 7.23 -5.71 33.45
C PRO A 70 7.80 -6.57 34.57
N ASP A 71 7.81 -7.91 34.44
CA ASP A 71 8.38 -8.81 35.46
C ASP A 71 9.89 -8.61 35.63
N SER A 72 10.63 -8.46 34.50
CA SER A 72 12.05 -8.17 34.52
C SER A 72 12.33 -6.79 35.13
N ALA A 73 11.51 -5.80 34.79
CA ALA A 73 11.59 -4.45 35.36
C ALA A 73 11.40 -4.50 36.88
N LYS A 74 10.36 -5.17 37.38
CA LYS A 74 10.05 -5.35 38.79
C LYS A 74 11.22 -5.96 39.54
N ALA A 75 11.80 -7.03 39.00
CA ALA A 75 12.93 -7.73 39.60
C ALA A 75 14.17 -6.78 39.75
N VAL A 76 14.42 -5.96 38.71
CA VAL A 76 15.56 -5.02 38.72
C VAL A 76 15.32 -3.85 39.68
N PHE A 77 14.13 -3.24 39.70
CA PHE A 77 13.80 -2.19 40.65
C PHE A 77 13.89 -2.66 42.10
N SER A 78 13.42 -3.90 42.37
CA SER A 78 13.55 -4.48 43.72
C SER A 78 15.02 -4.66 44.13
N LYS A 79 15.93 -5.03 43.22
CA LYS A 79 17.37 -5.07 43.48
C LYS A 79 17.93 -3.69 43.73
N GLY A 80 17.47 -2.67 43.03
CA GLY A 80 17.86 -1.29 43.27
C GLY A 80 17.47 -0.78 44.67
N ILE A 81 16.26 -1.15 45.16
CA ILE A 81 15.86 -0.84 46.54
C ILE A 81 16.67 -1.66 47.55
N ALA A 82 17.06 -2.87 47.25
CA ALA A 82 17.95 -3.65 48.12
C ALA A 82 19.35 -3.07 48.20
N ALA A 83 19.85 -2.43 47.12
CA ALA A 83 21.11 -1.73 47.07
C ALA A 83 21.07 -0.38 47.86
N ASP A 84 19.95 0.36 47.72
CA ASP A 84 19.66 1.56 48.52
C ASP A 84 18.16 1.63 48.89
N PRO A 85 17.80 1.35 50.15
CA PRO A 85 16.40 1.45 50.61
C PRO A 85 15.80 2.86 50.55
N LYS A 86 16.60 3.89 50.31
CA LYS A 86 16.15 5.28 50.10
C LYS A 86 16.09 5.68 48.63
N SER A 87 16.26 4.75 47.73
CA SER A 87 16.21 5.01 46.28
C SER A 87 14.84 5.48 45.83
N ALA A 88 14.62 6.76 45.69
CA ALA A 88 13.39 7.34 45.21
C ALA A 88 13.03 6.81 43.79
N LEU A 89 14.01 6.74 42.88
CA LEU A 89 13.80 6.31 41.51
C LEU A 89 13.32 4.84 41.40
N ASN A 90 13.86 3.92 42.21
CA ASN A 90 13.44 2.53 42.15
C ASN A 90 12.03 2.33 42.73
N TYR A 91 11.55 3.16 43.65
CA TYR A 91 10.15 3.22 44.03
C TYR A 91 9.27 3.79 42.89
N VAL A 92 9.73 4.79 42.12
CA VAL A 92 9.06 5.18 40.88
C VAL A 92 8.91 3.97 39.97
N GLY A 93 9.99 3.21 39.78
CA GLY A 93 9.97 1.99 38.94
C GLY A 93 8.93 0.97 39.36
N LEU A 94 8.80 0.67 40.66
CA LEU A 94 7.74 -0.23 41.15
C LEU A 94 6.33 0.34 40.92
N GLY A 95 6.15 1.66 41.07
CA GLY A 95 4.90 2.33 40.76
C GLY A 95 4.54 2.25 39.29
N ILE A 96 5.52 2.32 38.38
CA ILE A 96 5.35 2.14 36.96
C ILE A 96 4.85 0.71 36.64
N VAL A 97 5.49 -0.30 37.22
CA VAL A 97 5.03 -1.70 37.02
C VAL A 97 3.62 -1.87 37.54
N ALA A 98 3.28 -1.36 38.72
CA ALA A 98 1.93 -1.42 39.26
C ALA A 98 0.90 -0.74 38.34
N LYS A 99 1.25 0.39 37.70
CA LYS A 99 0.40 1.03 36.67
C LYS A 99 0.16 0.11 35.48
N LEU A 100 1.19 -0.56 34.97
CA LEU A 100 1.07 -1.50 33.85
C LEU A 100 0.19 -2.71 34.24
N ASP A 101 0.30 -3.17 35.48
CA ASP A 101 -0.54 -4.25 36.05
C ASP A 101 -1.96 -3.76 36.42
N LYS A 102 -2.28 -2.47 36.24
CA LYS A 102 -3.55 -1.82 36.62
C LYS A 102 -3.85 -1.90 38.13
N ASP A 103 -2.81 -1.94 38.96
CA ASP A 103 -2.90 -1.87 40.41
C ASP A 103 -2.68 -0.41 40.86
N ASP A 104 -3.77 0.37 40.82
CA ASP A 104 -3.74 1.80 41.17
C ASP A 104 -3.32 2.04 42.65
N ILE A 105 -3.60 1.09 43.56
CA ILE A 105 -3.24 1.22 44.98
C ILE A 105 -1.73 1.13 45.15
N SER A 106 -1.13 0.07 44.62
CA SER A 106 0.33 -0.10 44.66
C SER A 106 1.06 1.00 43.90
N MET A 107 0.50 1.45 42.75
CA MET A 107 1.04 2.57 41.98
C MET A 107 1.14 3.84 42.83
N LEU A 108 0.03 4.26 43.44
CA LEU A 108 -0.01 5.49 44.24
C LEU A 108 0.89 5.37 45.46
N THR A 109 0.90 4.25 46.17
CA THR A 109 1.74 3.99 47.35
C THR A 109 3.23 4.12 47.01
N ASN A 110 3.66 3.55 45.88
CA ASN A 110 5.05 3.63 45.47
C ASN A 110 5.45 5.05 44.98
N PHE A 111 4.55 5.75 44.25
CA PHE A 111 4.82 7.14 43.84
C PHE A 111 4.85 8.09 45.05
N GLU A 112 3.99 7.91 46.03
CA GLU A 112 4.03 8.70 47.27
C GLU A 112 5.33 8.46 48.06
N LYS A 113 5.75 7.20 48.17
CA LYS A 113 7.03 6.84 48.77
C LYS A 113 8.20 7.48 48.04
N ALA A 114 8.20 7.42 46.71
CA ALA A 114 9.22 8.03 45.86
C ALA A 114 9.31 9.56 46.08
N THR A 115 8.17 10.27 46.04
CA THR A 115 8.13 11.72 46.23
C THR A 115 8.54 12.15 47.67
N THR A 116 8.23 11.32 48.66
CA THR A 116 8.68 11.55 50.04
C THR A 116 10.21 11.43 50.17
N LEU A 117 10.81 10.45 49.48
CA LEU A 117 12.26 10.23 49.46
C LEU A 117 13.01 11.23 48.57
N ALA A 118 12.36 11.80 47.55
CA ALA A 118 12.97 12.72 46.60
C ALA A 118 13.52 14.00 47.23
N GLY A 119 12.90 14.49 48.29
CA GLY A 119 13.29 15.74 48.93
C GLY A 119 13.22 16.93 47.96
N LYS A 120 14.40 17.43 47.54
CA LYS A 120 14.51 18.52 46.55
C LYS A 120 14.88 18.05 45.15
N ASP A 121 15.07 16.74 44.96
CA ASP A 121 15.36 16.16 43.64
C ASP A 121 14.07 16.13 42.79
N ASP A 122 14.12 16.74 41.64
CA ASP A 122 12.98 16.78 40.69
C ASP A 122 12.89 15.53 39.79
N LYS A 123 13.95 14.75 39.64
CA LYS A 123 13.98 13.56 38.78
C LYS A 123 12.87 12.55 39.09
N PRO A 124 12.57 12.17 40.34
CA PRO A 124 11.46 11.26 40.62
C PRO A 124 10.10 11.79 40.10
N TYR A 125 9.86 13.10 40.20
CA TYR A 125 8.64 13.71 39.70
C TYR A 125 8.57 13.67 38.16
N VAL A 126 9.72 13.90 37.48
CA VAL A 126 9.84 13.80 36.05
C VAL A 126 9.47 12.40 35.58
N TYR A 127 10.08 11.36 36.16
CA TYR A 127 9.78 9.97 35.77
C TYR A 127 8.37 9.51 36.16
N ILE A 128 7.78 10.00 37.25
CA ILE A 128 6.37 9.77 37.58
C ILE A 128 5.47 10.40 36.52
N ALA A 129 5.78 11.64 36.10
CA ALA A 129 5.01 12.30 35.05
C ALA A 129 5.13 11.56 33.72
N GLN A 130 6.32 11.11 33.34
CA GLN A 130 6.53 10.25 32.17
C GLN A 130 5.76 8.93 32.28
N ALA A 131 5.75 8.31 33.46
CA ALA A 131 4.97 7.10 33.73
C ALA A 131 3.46 7.30 33.49
N TYR A 132 2.92 8.45 33.89
CA TYR A 132 1.52 8.78 33.63
C TYR A 132 1.23 8.98 32.13
N LEU A 133 2.21 9.33 31.30
CA LEU A 133 2.05 9.45 29.85
C LEU A 133 2.16 8.11 29.11
N LEU A 134 2.62 7.03 29.74
CA LEU A 134 2.75 5.72 29.12
C LEU A 134 1.38 5.17 28.67
N LYS A 135 1.35 4.65 27.44
CA LYS A 135 0.17 3.92 26.89
C LYS A 135 0.01 2.56 27.62
N PRO A 136 -1.18 1.94 27.59
CA PRO A 136 -2.35 2.34 26.77
C PRO A 136 -3.27 3.40 27.41
N ASP A 137 -3.07 3.77 28.69
CA ASP A 137 -3.96 4.67 29.44
C ASP A 137 -3.17 5.88 29.98
N PRO A 138 -2.90 6.92 29.13
CA PRO A 138 -2.19 8.12 29.58
C PRO A 138 -3.08 8.98 30.49
N LYS A 139 -2.55 9.30 31.69
CA LYS A 139 -3.20 10.12 32.70
C LYS A 139 -2.61 11.53 32.70
N VAL A 140 -2.87 12.30 31.65
CA VAL A 140 -2.18 13.56 31.32
C VAL A 140 -2.31 14.61 32.44
N ASP A 141 -3.50 14.72 33.05
CA ASP A 141 -3.70 15.69 34.15
C ASP A 141 -2.93 15.29 35.42
N LEU A 142 -2.78 14.00 35.70
CA LEU A 142 -1.93 13.54 36.81
C LEU A 142 -0.45 13.80 36.54
N ALA A 143 -0.01 13.63 35.28
CA ALA A 143 1.34 13.98 34.85
C ALA A 143 1.62 15.47 35.09
N LEU A 144 0.72 16.36 34.63
CA LEU A 144 0.84 17.81 34.82
C LEU A 144 0.88 18.18 36.31
N ASN A 145 -0.07 17.68 37.09
CA ASN A 145 -0.13 17.96 38.53
C ASN A 145 1.12 17.48 39.28
N THR A 146 1.68 16.33 38.86
CA THR A 146 2.89 15.80 39.46
C THR A 146 4.10 16.68 39.16
N LEU A 147 4.31 17.02 37.90
CA LEU A 147 5.46 17.78 37.46
C LEU A 147 5.42 19.24 37.97
N THR A 148 4.22 19.83 38.08
CA THR A 148 4.04 21.18 38.66
C THR A 148 4.48 21.25 40.14
N LYS A 149 4.40 20.15 40.89
CA LYS A 149 4.91 20.12 42.27
C LYS A 149 6.45 20.22 42.33
N ALA A 150 7.14 19.67 41.32
CA ALA A 150 8.61 19.77 41.22
C ALA A 150 9.09 21.20 40.89
N ALA A 151 8.29 22.01 40.19
CA ALA A 151 8.65 23.37 39.76
C ALA A 151 9.00 24.31 40.91
N LYS A 152 8.63 23.98 42.17
CA LYS A 152 8.96 24.78 43.35
C LYS A 152 10.46 24.79 43.68
N SER A 153 11.26 23.87 43.12
CA SER A 153 12.70 23.77 43.29
C SER A 153 13.54 24.56 42.27
N GLY A 154 12.88 25.19 41.25
CA GLY A 154 13.56 25.93 40.20
C GLY A 154 14.22 24.98 39.20
N ALA A 155 13.39 24.33 38.37
CA ALA A 155 13.86 23.36 37.39
C ALA A 155 14.95 23.93 36.47
N LYS A 156 16.12 23.27 36.46
CA LYS A 156 17.24 23.57 35.55
C LYS A 156 17.60 22.39 34.68
N ASP A 157 16.88 21.28 34.83
CA ASP A 157 17.08 20.06 34.04
C ASP A 157 16.34 20.16 32.71
N PRO A 158 16.98 19.97 31.55
CA PRO A 158 16.33 19.88 30.25
C PRO A 158 15.19 18.87 30.24
N GLU A 159 15.33 17.75 30.97
CA GLU A 159 14.34 16.67 31.00
C GLU A 159 13.01 17.10 31.65
N TYR A 160 13.06 18.02 32.61
CA TYR A 160 11.85 18.64 33.17
C TYR A 160 11.04 19.34 32.08
N PHE A 161 11.71 20.18 31.28
CA PHE A 161 11.06 20.94 30.22
C PHE A 161 10.63 20.06 29.05
N LEU A 162 11.40 19.03 28.71
CA LEU A 162 11.00 18.04 27.71
C LEU A 162 9.70 17.34 28.16
N THR A 163 9.67 16.86 29.41
CA THR A 163 8.47 16.16 29.93
C THR A 163 7.26 17.11 30.04
N MET A 164 7.47 18.38 30.42
CA MET A 164 6.39 19.36 30.41
C MET A 164 5.87 19.63 29.00
N GLY A 165 6.78 19.72 28.04
CA GLY A 165 6.41 19.80 26.60
C GLY A 165 5.62 18.59 26.13
N ASP A 166 6.02 17.38 26.50
CA ASP A 166 5.30 16.13 26.17
C ASP A 166 3.88 16.12 26.77
N ILE A 167 3.72 16.64 27.99
CA ILE A 167 2.40 16.79 28.63
C ILE A 167 1.50 17.75 27.84
N TYR A 168 2.00 18.93 27.47
CA TYR A 168 1.23 19.90 26.69
C TYR A 168 0.96 19.39 25.27
N HIS A 169 1.89 18.69 24.66
CA HIS A 169 1.69 18.02 23.37
C HIS A 169 0.57 16.97 23.45
N ALA A 170 0.55 16.17 24.52
CA ALA A 170 -0.54 15.20 24.77
C ALA A 170 -1.91 15.88 24.99
N LYS A 171 -1.91 17.13 25.48
CA LYS A 171 -3.12 17.99 25.61
C LYS A 171 -3.48 18.71 24.32
N LEU A 172 -2.72 18.53 23.23
CA LEU A 172 -2.85 19.26 21.95
C LEU A 172 -2.61 20.79 22.10
N ASP A 173 -1.95 21.21 23.14
CA ASP A 173 -1.53 22.60 23.38
C ASP A 173 -0.11 22.81 22.82
N ASN A 174 -0.05 22.98 21.49
CA ASN A 174 1.23 23.07 20.77
C ASN A 174 2.03 24.32 21.14
N ASN A 175 1.39 25.41 21.58
CA ASN A 175 2.08 26.64 21.97
C ASN A 175 2.87 26.44 23.26
N ASN A 176 2.24 25.88 24.29
CA ASN A 176 2.91 25.56 25.53
C ASN A 176 3.93 24.42 25.37
N ALA A 177 3.63 23.41 24.52
CA ALA A 177 4.59 22.37 24.17
C ALA A 177 5.87 22.97 23.55
N TYR A 178 5.74 23.82 22.53
CA TYR A 178 6.86 24.48 21.87
C TYR A 178 7.67 25.35 22.82
N SER A 179 6.99 26.13 23.68
CA SER A 179 7.67 26.98 24.69
C SER A 179 8.56 26.14 25.62
N ASN A 180 8.04 25.02 26.12
CA ASN A 180 8.80 24.14 27.00
C ASN A 180 9.96 23.43 26.27
N TYR A 181 9.73 22.91 25.06
CA TYR A 181 10.81 22.33 24.28
C TYR A 181 11.89 23.34 23.92
N SER A 182 11.54 24.61 23.68
CA SER A 182 12.50 25.69 23.46
C SER A 182 13.34 25.97 24.71
N GLN A 183 12.75 25.88 25.91
CA GLN A 183 13.52 25.99 27.17
C GLN A 183 14.50 24.81 27.34
N ALA A 184 14.05 23.59 27.01
CA ALA A 184 14.94 22.43 26.99
C ALA A 184 16.12 22.62 26.02
N GLN A 185 15.85 23.17 24.82
CA GLN A 185 16.87 23.45 23.80
C GLN A 185 17.89 24.50 24.26
N LEU A 186 17.46 25.52 25.02
CA LEU A 186 18.35 26.52 25.58
C LEU A 186 19.29 25.92 26.65
N LEU A 187 18.79 24.95 27.44
CA LEU A 187 19.57 24.27 28.46
C LEU A 187 20.52 23.21 27.89
N ASP A 188 20.10 22.49 26.85
CA ASP A 188 20.93 21.53 26.11
C ASP A 188 20.80 21.74 24.57
N PRO A 189 21.59 22.65 23.97
CA PRO A 189 21.57 22.91 22.54
C PRO A 189 22.07 21.74 21.69
N LYS A 190 22.70 20.72 22.28
CA LYS A 190 23.21 19.53 21.59
C LYS A 190 22.31 18.30 21.75
N SER A 191 21.10 18.50 22.23
CA SER A 191 20.10 17.42 22.30
C SER A 191 19.49 17.14 20.94
N ALA A 192 19.78 15.96 20.37
CA ALA A 192 19.09 15.46 19.17
C ALA A 192 17.59 15.26 19.44
N ARG A 193 17.24 14.77 20.63
CA ARG A 193 15.85 14.54 21.06
C ARG A 193 15.03 15.82 21.02
N THR A 194 15.57 16.94 21.50
CA THR A 194 14.85 18.22 21.52
C THR A 194 14.47 18.68 20.10
N ASN A 195 15.38 18.52 19.14
CA ASN A 195 15.06 18.82 17.74
C ASN A 195 13.95 17.89 17.20
N VAL A 196 13.97 16.62 17.57
CA VAL A 196 12.94 15.66 17.13
C VAL A 196 11.56 16.03 17.70
N VAL A 197 11.43 16.36 18.98
CA VAL A 197 10.12 16.72 19.54
C VAL A 197 9.59 18.04 18.99
N ILE A 198 10.45 19.02 18.72
CA ILE A 198 10.06 20.26 18.02
C ILE A 198 9.61 19.95 16.58
N GLY A 199 10.36 19.13 15.84
CA GLY A 199 9.99 18.70 14.50
C GLY A 199 8.64 17.97 14.46
N SER A 200 8.33 17.18 15.51
CA SER A 200 7.05 16.48 15.63
C SER A 200 5.87 17.45 15.80
N LEU A 201 6.04 18.60 16.43
CA LEU A 201 5.00 19.64 16.45
C LEU A 201 4.75 20.22 15.04
N TRP A 202 5.81 20.50 14.29
CA TRP A 202 5.68 20.97 12.91
C TRP A 202 5.02 19.92 12.01
N LYS A 203 5.40 18.64 12.16
CA LYS A 203 4.73 17.53 11.47
C LYS A 203 3.22 17.49 11.77
N GLN A 204 2.84 17.65 13.03
CA GLN A 204 1.44 17.67 13.45
C GLN A 204 0.67 18.82 12.81
N ALA A 205 1.30 19.99 12.67
CA ALA A 205 0.77 21.16 12.00
C ALA A 205 0.77 21.06 10.45
N ASN A 206 1.21 19.93 9.87
CA ASN A 206 1.44 19.72 8.44
C ASN A 206 2.47 20.68 7.81
N ASN A 207 3.34 21.27 8.62
CA ASN A 207 4.48 22.03 8.14
C ASN A 207 5.67 21.07 7.95
N PHE A 208 5.65 20.35 6.81
CA PHE A 208 6.56 19.24 6.56
C PHE A 208 7.99 19.67 6.28
N ASP A 209 8.19 20.84 5.69
CA ASP A 209 9.53 21.37 5.40
C ASP A 209 10.28 21.69 6.72
N ASP A 210 9.65 22.44 7.63
CA ASP A 210 10.24 22.77 8.93
C ASP A 210 10.41 21.53 9.80
N ALA A 211 9.45 20.58 9.76
CA ALA A 211 9.58 19.30 10.44
C ALA A 211 10.82 18.54 9.96
N THR A 212 10.95 18.39 8.64
CA THR A 212 12.08 17.70 7.98
C THR A 212 13.41 18.38 8.35
N GLN A 213 13.47 19.71 8.36
CA GLN A 213 14.65 20.43 8.72
C GLN A 213 15.06 20.15 10.18
N LYS A 214 14.12 20.16 11.12
CA LYS A 214 14.38 19.84 12.52
C LYS A 214 14.90 18.42 12.73
N PHE A 215 14.37 17.44 12.01
CA PHE A 215 14.90 16.07 12.06
C PHE A 215 16.31 15.98 11.46
N LYS A 216 16.61 16.71 10.39
CA LYS A 216 17.96 16.82 9.85
C LYS A 216 18.92 17.52 10.84
N ASP A 217 18.46 18.53 11.56
CA ASP A 217 19.25 19.18 12.63
C ASP A 217 19.59 18.16 13.73
N ALA A 218 18.65 17.29 14.10
CA ALA A 218 18.92 16.19 15.04
C ALA A 218 19.99 15.22 14.51
N LEU A 219 19.93 14.88 13.22
CA LEU A 219 20.92 14.01 12.57
C LEU A 219 22.28 14.69 12.38
N ALA A 220 22.34 16.01 12.28
CA ALA A 220 23.60 16.76 12.29
C ALA A 220 24.30 16.67 13.66
N ILE A 221 23.54 16.59 14.75
CA ILE A 221 24.06 16.37 16.10
C ILE A 221 24.49 14.91 16.30
N ASN A 222 23.63 13.96 15.91
CA ASN A 222 23.88 12.52 15.99
C ASN A 222 23.41 11.81 14.72
N PRO A 223 24.31 11.50 13.76
CA PRO A 223 23.96 10.83 12.50
C PRO A 223 23.33 9.44 12.67
N ASN A 224 23.46 8.82 13.84
CA ASN A 224 22.91 7.52 14.17
C ASN A 224 21.72 7.59 15.13
N TYR A 225 21.03 8.73 15.17
CA TYR A 225 19.87 8.93 16.03
C TYR A 225 18.63 8.33 15.38
N GLY A 226 18.32 7.07 15.71
CA GLY A 226 17.20 6.29 15.12
C GLY A 226 15.86 7.04 15.14
N PRO A 227 15.43 7.63 16.27
CA PRO A 227 14.15 8.35 16.34
C PRO A 227 13.98 9.44 15.27
N ALA A 228 15.03 10.13 14.85
CA ALA A 228 14.94 11.14 13.79
C ALA A 228 14.61 10.52 12.43
N TYR A 229 15.16 9.35 12.11
CA TYR A 229 14.82 8.62 10.90
C TYR A 229 13.39 8.11 10.91
N ARG A 230 12.89 7.62 12.07
CA ARG A 230 11.48 7.25 12.21
C ARG A 230 10.57 8.44 11.94
N GLU A 231 10.88 9.59 12.53
CA GLU A 231 10.06 10.80 12.37
C GLU A 231 10.11 11.36 10.94
N LEU A 232 11.26 11.28 10.25
CA LEU A 232 11.36 11.58 8.82
C LEU A 232 10.44 10.67 8.00
N ALA A 233 10.49 9.38 8.25
CA ALA A 233 9.65 8.40 7.56
C ALA A 233 8.15 8.69 7.75
N GLU A 234 7.72 8.90 9.00
CA GLU A 234 6.31 9.20 9.32
C GLU A 234 5.87 10.56 8.73
N THR A 235 6.79 11.52 8.64
CA THR A 235 6.53 12.82 8.00
C THR A 235 6.33 12.65 6.50
N ASP A 236 7.21 11.93 5.84
CA ASP A 236 7.11 11.68 4.41
C ASP A 236 5.84 10.89 4.05
N LEU A 237 5.45 9.90 4.85
CA LEU A 237 4.19 9.18 4.67
C LEU A 237 2.98 10.12 4.81
N ARG A 238 2.98 10.97 5.83
CA ARG A 238 1.90 11.95 6.04
C ARG A 238 1.85 12.98 4.91
N TRP A 239 3.01 13.45 4.44
CA TRP A 239 3.11 14.35 3.30
C TRP A 239 2.54 13.71 2.03
N ALA A 240 2.93 12.47 1.74
CA ALA A 240 2.40 11.71 0.62
C ALA A 240 0.86 11.58 0.62
N LEU A 241 0.26 11.43 1.81
CA LEU A 241 -1.19 11.33 1.97
C LEU A 241 -1.92 12.68 1.80
N THR A 242 -1.23 13.80 2.02
CA THR A 242 -1.83 15.14 1.93
C THR A 242 -1.55 15.84 0.60
N ASP A 243 -0.48 15.47 -0.11
CA ASP A 243 -0.13 16.01 -1.43
C ASP A 243 0.10 14.88 -2.45
N PRO A 244 -0.89 14.58 -3.29
CA PRO A 244 -0.77 13.53 -4.30
C PRO A 244 0.38 13.71 -5.28
N LYS A 245 0.85 14.95 -5.52
CA LYS A 245 1.98 15.22 -6.41
C LYS A 245 3.30 14.71 -5.83
N MET A 246 3.41 14.73 -4.52
CA MET A 246 4.59 14.28 -3.80
C MET A 246 4.53 12.79 -3.42
N ALA A 247 3.36 12.15 -3.55
CA ALA A 247 3.10 10.81 -3.03
C ALA A 247 4.16 9.78 -3.46
N SER A 248 4.43 9.65 -4.77
CA SER A 248 5.34 8.60 -5.28
C SER A 248 6.79 8.77 -4.82
N VAL A 249 7.23 10.01 -4.58
CA VAL A 249 8.58 10.31 -4.08
C VAL A 249 8.63 10.07 -2.58
N LYS A 250 7.67 10.66 -1.84
CA LYS A 250 7.67 10.65 -0.38
C LYS A 250 7.46 9.26 0.23
N VAL A 251 6.65 8.40 -0.37
CA VAL A 251 6.50 7.02 0.15
C VAL A 251 7.80 6.21 0.04
N LYS A 252 8.62 6.44 -1.00
CA LYS A 252 9.92 5.77 -1.16
C LYS A 252 10.93 6.31 -0.16
N GLU A 253 11.07 7.64 -0.08
CA GLU A 253 11.94 8.28 0.92
C GLU A 253 11.59 7.83 2.33
N GLY A 254 10.29 7.78 2.67
CA GLY A 254 9.80 7.29 3.95
C GLY A 254 10.17 5.84 4.23
N ALA A 255 10.05 4.95 3.24
CA ALA A 255 10.47 3.56 3.38
C ALA A 255 11.99 3.44 3.63
N ASP A 256 12.80 4.21 2.91
CA ASP A 256 14.26 4.24 3.08
C ASP A 256 14.66 4.78 4.47
N TYR A 257 14.02 5.83 4.94
CA TYR A 257 14.24 6.36 6.29
C TYR A 257 13.83 5.35 7.37
N TYR A 258 12.69 4.68 7.19
CA TYR A 258 12.24 3.69 8.17
C TYR A 258 13.16 2.46 8.21
N LYS A 259 13.68 2.03 7.06
CA LYS A 259 14.72 1.01 6.99
C LYS A 259 15.96 1.44 7.78
N LYS A 260 16.41 2.69 7.60
CA LYS A 260 17.54 3.24 8.34
C LYS A 260 17.31 3.26 9.84
N TYR A 261 16.09 3.59 10.29
CA TYR A 261 15.67 3.47 11.68
C TYR A 261 15.85 2.04 12.20
N LEU A 262 15.37 1.04 11.47
CA LEU A 262 15.50 -0.37 11.84
C LEU A 262 16.96 -0.86 11.91
N ASP A 263 17.83 -0.31 11.07
CA ASP A 263 19.25 -0.66 11.07
C ASP A 263 20.02 -0.05 12.26
N LEU A 264 19.51 1.01 12.86
CA LEU A 264 20.13 1.76 13.96
C LEU A 264 19.57 1.40 15.34
N THR A 265 18.41 0.77 15.40
CA THR A 265 17.69 0.48 16.65
C THR A 265 17.49 -1.02 16.84
N ASP A 266 16.99 -1.41 18.00
CA ASP A 266 16.61 -2.80 18.23
C ASP A 266 15.33 -3.10 17.46
N ARG A 267 15.41 -4.08 16.56
CA ARG A 267 14.25 -4.54 15.75
C ARG A 267 13.26 -5.28 16.63
N SER A 268 12.02 -4.81 16.62
CA SER A 268 10.88 -5.51 17.20
C SER A 268 9.94 -5.98 16.08
N ALA A 269 9.13 -7.00 16.35
CA ALA A 269 8.12 -7.44 15.39
C ALA A 269 7.15 -6.29 15.01
N GLU A 270 6.84 -5.40 15.95
CA GLU A 270 6.00 -4.21 15.70
C GLU A 270 6.67 -3.25 14.72
N SER A 271 7.97 -2.92 14.93
CA SER A 271 8.70 -2.02 14.04
C SER A 271 8.90 -2.63 12.64
N GLU A 272 9.13 -3.94 12.55
CA GLU A 272 9.20 -4.63 11.25
C GLU A 272 7.83 -4.66 10.54
N MET A 273 6.73 -4.87 11.26
CA MET A 273 5.39 -4.77 10.70
C MET A 273 5.06 -3.34 10.25
N ARG A 274 5.52 -2.32 10.97
CA ARG A 274 5.37 -0.93 10.52
C ARG A 274 6.14 -0.68 9.23
N TYR A 275 7.35 -1.24 9.10
CA TYR A 275 8.10 -1.20 7.85
C TYR A 275 7.37 -1.89 6.70
N ALA A 276 6.76 -3.04 6.96
CA ALA A 276 5.93 -3.71 5.96
C ALA A 276 4.76 -2.82 5.47
N ASP A 277 4.15 -2.03 6.36
CA ASP A 277 3.13 -1.05 5.96
C ASP A 277 3.71 0.05 5.04
N PHE A 278 4.92 0.55 5.32
CA PHE A 278 5.61 1.49 4.42
C PHE A 278 5.87 0.87 3.04
N LEU A 279 6.31 -0.39 2.99
CA LEU A 279 6.56 -1.10 1.74
C LEU A 279 5.29 -1.28 0.90
N ILE A 280 4.15 -1.54 1.53
CA ILE A 280 2.84 -1.57 0.84
C ILE A 280 2.55 -0.19 0.20
N GLN A 281 2.76 0.89 0.92
CA GLN A 281 2.53 2.24 0.40
C GLN A 281 3.52 2.60 -0.72
N ALA A 282 4.77 2.17 -0.58
CA ALA A 282 5.80 2.36 -1.59
C ALA A 282 5.63 1.47 -2.83
N GLY A 283 4.79 0.44 -2.76
CA GLY A 283 4.63 -0.56 -3.82
C GLY A 283 5.82 -1.51 -3.97
N ASP A 284 6.69 -1.61 -2.95
CA ASP A 284 7.83 -2.55 -2.96
C ASP A 284 7.40 -3.90 -2.37
N TYR A 285 6.69 -4.65 -3.18
CA TYR A 285 6.16 -5.97 -2.78
C TYR A 285 7.24 -7.06 -2.70
N THR A 286 8.37 -6.86 -3.38
CA THR A 286 9.52 -7.79 -3.27
C THR A 286 10.15 -7.69 -1.89
N ALA A 287 10.44 -6.50 -1.41
CA ALA A 287 10.93 -6.28 -0.05
C ALA A 287 9.89 -6.67 1.00
N LEU A 288 8.59 -6.40 0.73
CA LEU A 288 7.48 -6.82 1.60
C LEU A 288 7.45 -8.34 1.81
N GLU A 289 7.60 -9.13 0.74
CA GLU A 289 7.61 -10.60 0.83
C GLU A 289 8.76 -11.08 1.71
N GLN A 290 9.95 -10.49 1.56
CA GLN A 290 11.12 -10.84 2.37
C GLN A 290 10.88 -10.53 3.85
N VAL A 291 10.44 -9.32 4.19
CA VAL A 291 10.15 -8.90 5.56
C VAL A 291 9.07 -9.78 6.18
N ALA A 292 8.00 -10.09 5.44
CA ALA A 292 6.91 -10.93 5.92
C ALA A 292 7.36 -12.37 6.17
N ASN A 293 8.24 -12.93 5.33
CA ASN A 293 8.82 -14.26 5.54
C ASN A 293 9.73 -14.31 6.78
N ASP A 294 10.50 -13.26 7.04
CA ASP A 294 11.35 -13.20 8.24
C ASP A 294 10.52 -13.03 9.52
N LEU A 295 9.48 -12.20 9.48
CA LEU A 295 8.48 -12.09 10.55
C LEU A 295 7.77 -13.43 10.82
N ALA A 296 7.44 -14.21 9.79
CA ALA A 296 6.80 -15.51 9.95
C ALA A 296 7.68 -16.53 10.69
N LYS A 297 9.00 -16.39 10.63
CA LYS A 297 9.94 -17.24 11.40
C LYS A 297 9.99 -16.85 12.87
N SER A 298 9.97 -15.55 13.18
CA SER A 298 10.15 -14.98 14.51
C SER A 298 8.84 -14.79 15.29
N SER A 299 7.72 -14.56 14.62
CA SER A 299 6.44 -14.14 15.23
C SER A 299 5.25 -14.95 14.69
N LYS A 300 5.34 -16.28 14.74
CA LYS A 300 4.38 -17.22 14.13
C LYS A 300 2.90 -17.01 14.52
N SER A 301 2.62 -16.42 15.67
CA SER A 301 1.26 -16.20 16.17
C SER A 301 0.59 -14.93 15.63
N ASN A 302 1.35 -14.03 14.97
CA ASN A 302 0.78 -12.79 14.47
C ASN A 302 0.15 -12.97 13.09
N LEU A 303 -1.17 -13.01 13.06
CA LEU A 303 -1.95 -13.22 11.83
C LEU A 303 -1.75 -12.13 10.77
N ARG A 304 -1.37 -10.90 11.15
CA ARG A 304 -1.14 -9.78 10.21
C ARG A 304 -0.05 -10.09 9.18
N ILE A 305 0.89 -10.96 9.52
CA ILE A 305 1.95 -11.42 8.61
C ILE A 305 1.36 -12.09 7.36
N TYR A 306 0.28 -12.86 7.52
CA TYR A 306 -0.37 -13.54 6.40
C TYR A 306 -1.08 -12.57 5.45
N ARG A 307 -1.51 -11.39 5.93
CA ARG A 307 -1.96 -10.29 5.07
C ARG A 307 -0.84 -9.80 4.16
N TYR A 308 0.34 -9.57 4.73
CA TYR A 308 1.51 -9.11 3.97
C TYR A 308 1.95 -10.12 2.91
N LEU A 309 2.00 -11.39 3.28
CA LEU A 309 2.29 -12.49 2.36
C LEU A 309 1.24 -12.60 1.25
N GLY A 310 -0.03 -12.36 1.57
CA GLY A 310 -1.11 -12.35 0.59
C GLY A 310 -0.97 -11.25 -0.46
N TYR A 311 -0.72 -10.03 -0.02
CA TYR A 311 -0.54 -8.89 -0.92
C TYR A 311 0.72 -9.04 -1.79
N ALA A 312 1.85 -9.38 -1.16
CA ALA A 312 3.09 -9.63 -1.89
C ALA A 312 2.95 -10.79 -2.88
N GLY A 313 2.25 -11.87 -2.51
CA GLY A 313 2.02 -13.02 -3.38
C GLY A 313 1.22 -12.66 -4.64
N TYR A 314 0.25 -11.75 -4.55
CA TYR A 314 -0.45 -11.27 -5.75
C TYR A 314 0.47 -10.45 -6.66
N GLU A 315 1.14 -9.45 -6.12
CA GLU A 315 1.95 -8.50 -6.89
C GLU A 315 3.21 -9.17 -7.49
N ASN A 316 3.84 -10.10 -6.76
CA ASN A 316 4.98 -10.89 -7.22
C ASN A 316 4.57 -12.11 -8.06
N LYS A 317 3.28 -12.29 -8.35
CA LYS A 317 2.71 -13.39 -9.15
C LYS A 317 2.84 -14.79 -8.52
N ASN A 318 3.08 -14.87 -7.21
CA ASN A 318 3.07 -16.09 -6.41
C ASN A 318 1.63 -16.41 -5.95
N TYR A 319 0.69 -16.51 -6.91
CA TYR A 319 -0.75 -16.44 -6.66
C TYR A 319 -1.26 -17.50 -5.66
N GLN A 320 -0.80 -18.76 -5.76
CA GLN A 320 -1.29 -19.81 -4.87
C GLN A 320 -0.81 -19.59 -3.43
N ALA A 321 0.47 -19.29 -3.24
CA ALA A 321 1.02 -19.01 -1.90
C ALA A 321 0.36 -17.76 -1.27
N GLY A 322 0.14 -16.71 -2.08
CA GLY A 322 -0.58 -15.52 -1.65
C GLY A 322 -2.02 -15.82 -1.25
N LEU A 323 -2.71 -16.66 -2.02
CA LEU A 323 -4.09 -17.08 -1.72
C LEU A 323 -4.17 -17.83 -0.40
N ASP A 324 -3.30 -18.84 -0.20
CA ASP A 324 -3.28 -19.65 1.02
C ASP A 324 -3.03 -18.77 2.26
N ALA A 325 -2.08 -17.84 2.16
CA ALA A 325 -1.78 -16.90 3.22
C ALA A 325 -2.99 -15.99 3.55
N LEU A 326 -3.56 -15.33 2.54
CA LEU A 326 -4.64 -14.37 2.78
C LEU A 326 -5.95 -15.05 3.20
N GLN A 327 -6.24 -16.24 2.70
CA GLN A 327 -7.36 -17.07 3.19
C GLN A 327 -7.21 -17.40 4.68
N LYS A 328 -6.00 -17.78 5.10
CA LYS A 328 -5.71 -18.03 6.51
C LYS A 328 -5.96 -16.79 7.35
N PHE A 329 -5.45 -15.61 6.90
CA PHE A 329 -5.71 -14.36 7.60
C PHE A 329 -7.21 -14.07 7.75
N VAL A 330 -7.96 -14.09 6.65
CA VAL A 330 -9.40 -13.74 6.65
C VAL A 330 -10.23 -14.75 7.46
N LYS A 331 -9.79 -16.02 7.52
CA LYS A 331 -10.48 -17.08 8.30
C LYS A 331 -10.24 -16.95 9.80
N GLU A 332 -9.02 -16.61 10.23
CA GLU A 332 -8.58 -16.70 11.63
C GLU A 332 -8.59 -15.34 12.34
N ALA A 333 -8.53 -14.23 11.62
CA ALA A 333 -8.53 -12.90 12.20
C ALA A 333 -9.93 -12.49 12.71
N ASP A 334 -9.94 -11.65 13.76
CA ASP A 334 -11.17 -10.97 14.18
C ASP A 334 -11.72 -10.14 13.00
N ALA A 335 -13.04 -10.20 12.78
CA ALA A 335 -13.71 -9.50 11.69
C ALA A 335 -13.43 -7.99 11.66
N LYS A 336 -13.22 -7.36 12.82
CA LYS A 336 -12.86 -5.95 12.96
C LYS A 336 -11.46 -5.62 12.41
N ARG A 337 -10.61 -6.62 12.24
CA ARG A 337 -9.25 -6.48 11.71
C ARG A 337 -9.17 -6.64 10.19
N ILE A 338 -10.23 -7.17 9.58
CA ILE A 338 -10.31 -7.38 8.14
C ILE A 338 -10.74 -6.06 7.49
N ILE A 339 -9.91 -5.53 6.62
CA ILE A 339 -10.14 -4.27 5.91
C ILE A 339 -10.59 -4.52 4.47
N PRO A 340 -11.25 -3.56 3.80
CA PRO A 340 -11.74 -3.73 2.43
C PRO A 340 -10.66 -4.21 1.44
N ARG A 341 -9.43 -3.74 1.58
CA ARG A 341 -8.27 -4.15 0.77
C ARG A 341 -7.97 -5.66 0.88
N ASP A 342 -8.25 -6.30 2.02
CA ASP A 342 -8.07 -7.75 2.16
C ASP A 342 -9.01 -8.52 1.22
N TYR A 343 -10.27 -8.08 1.08
CA TYR A 343 -11.22 -8.67 0.14
C TYR A 343 -10.85 -8.39 -1.31
N LEU A 344 -10.29 -7.22 -1.61
CA LEU A 344 -9.78 -6.88 -2.95
C LEU A 344 -8.68 -7.86 -3.38
N TYR A 345 -7.63 -8.01 -2.55
CA TYR A 345 -6.53 -8.92 -2.87
C TYR A 345 -6.96 -10.39 -2.86
N LEU A 346 -7.83 -10.79 -1.92
CA LEU A 346 -8.38 -12.14 -1.88
C LEU A 346 -9.16 -12.46 -3.15
N GLY A 347 -10.03 -11.56 -3.60
CA GLY A 347 -10.77 -11.69 -4.84
C GLY A 347 -9.85 -11.79 -6.06
N ARG A 348 -8.86 -10.91 -6.17
CA ARG A 348 -7.86 -10.92 -7.23
C ARG A 348 -7.07 -12.24 -7.29
N LEU A 349 -6.61 -12.73 -6.13
CA LEU A 349 -5.91 -14.01 -6.01
C LEU A 349 -6.79 -15.19 -6.45
N GLN A 350 -8.07 -15.18 -6.05
CA GLN A 350 -9.02 -16.20 -6.44
C GLN A 350 -9.28 -16.20 -7.94
N LEU A 351 -9.37 -15.03 -8.60
CA LEU A 351 -9.47 -14.95 -10.07
C LEU A 351 -8.21 -15.55 -10.73
N LYS A 352 -7.01 -15.26 -10.21
CA LYS A 352 -5.74 -15.79 -10.76
C LYS A 352 -5.57 -17.30 -10.55
N THR A 353 -6.29 -17.89 -9.61
CA THR A 353 -6.28 -19.32 -9.29
C THR A 353 -7.54 -20.06 -9.77
N ASN A 354 -8.28 -19.47 -10.73
CA ASN A 354 -9.50 -20.02 -11.35
C ASN A 354 -10.68 -20.28 -10.39
N GLN A 355 -10.72 -19.57 -9.25
CA GLN A 355 -11.84 -19.58 -8.31
C GLN A 355 -12.78 -18.39 -8.56
N ASP A 356 -13.23 -18.21 -9.82
CA ASP A 356 -13.87 -16.99 -10.30
C ASP A 356 -15.11 -16.57 -9.50
N SER A 357 -15.99 -17.51 -9.14
CA SER A 357 -17.20 -17.18 -8.38
C SER A 357 -16.89 -16.59 -7.02
N LEU A 358 -15.90 -17.14 -6.32
CA LEU A 358 -15.43 -16.61 -5.03
C LEU A 358 -14.68 -15.29 -5.22
N GLY A 359 -13.88 -15.19 -6.28
CA GLY A 359 -13.17 -13.97 -6.64
C GLY A 359 -14.12 -12.80 -6.87
N ILE A 360 -15.15 -12.98 -7.70
CA ILE A 360 -16.17 -11.96 -7.96
C ILE A 360 -16.94 -11.60 -6.67
N LEU A 361 -17.27 -12.58 -5.84
CA LEU A 361 -17.94 -12.34 -4.57
C LEU A 361 -17.10 -11.44 -3.64
N ASN A 362 -15.80 -11.73 -3.50
CA ASN A 362 -14.92 -10.95 -2.64
C ASN A 362 -14.60 -9.55 -3.22
N LEU A 363 -14.47 -9.42 -4.54
CA LEU A 363 -14.33 -8.10 -5.19
C LEU A 363 -15.57 -7.23 -4.98
N ASN A 364 -16.77 -7.79 -5.14
CA ASN A 364 -18.00 -7.06 -4.84
C ASN A 364 -18.09 -6.66 -3.36
N LYS A 365 -17.61 -7.52 -2.45
CA LYS A 365 -17.54 -7.18 -1.02
C LYS A 365 -16.56 -6.05 -0.74
N ALA A 366 -15.40 -6.03 -1.41
CA ALA A 366 -14.44 -4.94 -1.31
C ALA A 366 -15.06 -3.59 -1.73
N ILE A 367 -15.73 -3.56 -2.90
CA ILE A 367 -16.42 -2.37 -3.41
C ILE A 367 -17.55 -1.90 -2.47
N ALA A 368 -18.33 -2.84 -1.94
CA ALA A 368 -19.43 -2.51 -1.02
C ALA A 368 -18.94 -1.89 0.29
N LEU A 369 -17.75 -2.25 0.76
CA LEU A 369 -17.12 -1.71 1.97
C LEU A 369 -16.34 -0.42 1.70
N ASP A 370 -15.79 -0.28 0.50
CA ASP A 370 -15.02 0.90 0.09
C ASP A 370 -15.19 1.12 -1.42
N SER A 371 -16.02 2.08 -1.78
CA SER A 371 -16.35 2.41 -3.18
C SER A 371 -15.16 2.99 -3.97
N THR A 372 -14.05 3.34 -3.31
CA THR A 372 -12.84 3.80 -3.98
C THR A 372 -12.09 2.68 -4.72
N PHE A 373 -12.44 1.41 -4.47
CA PHE A 373 -11.90 0.26 -5.20
C PHE A 373 -12.62 0.04 -6.55
N GLU A 374 -12.86 1.10 -7.27
CA GLU A 374 -13.50 1.10 -8.59
C GLU A 374 -12.84 0.14 -9.59
N GLU A 375 -11.50 -0.02 -9.51
CA GLU A 375 -10.74 -0.95 -10.36
C GLU A 375 -11.19 -2.41 -10.24
N ALA A 376 -11.80 -2.80 -9.12
CA ALA A 376 -12.32 -4.14 -8.94
C ALA A 376 -13.45 -4.48 -9.95
N TYR A 377 -14.21 -3.49 -10.44
CA TYR A 377 -15.16 -3.69 -11.54
C TYR A 377 -14.45 -4.11 -12.82
N ASN A 378 -13.28 -3.55 -13.12
CA ASN A 378 -12.48 -3.93 -14.27
C ASN A 378 -11.90 -5.36 -14.13
N ASP A 379 -11.47 -5.74 -12.93
CA ASP A 379 -11.03 -7.10 -12.62
C ASP A 379 -12.17 -8.12 -12.81
N ILE A 380 -13.37 -7.80 -12.33
CA ILE A 380 -14.60 -8.61 -12.53
C ILE A 380 -14.93 -8.73 -14.01
N ALA A 381 -14.95 -7.60 -14.73
CA ALA A 381 -15.28 -7.56 -16.15
C ALA A 381 -14.31 -8.42 -16.98
N GLY A 382 -13.01 -8.31 -16.73
CA GLY A 382 -11.99 -9.10 -17.41
C GLY A 382 -12.16 -10.61 -17.17
N SER A 383 -12.47 -11.02 -15.95
CA SER A 383 -12.75 -12.42 -15.62
C SER A 383 -14.01 -12.95 -16.34
N LEU A 384 -15.10 -12.19 -16.30
CA LEU A 384 -16.35 -12.54 -16.98
C LEU A 384 -16.16 -12.64 -18.51
N TYR A 385 -15.40 -11.69 -19.10
CA TYR A 385 -15.08 -11.71 -20.53
C TYR A 385 -14.29 -12.97 -20.93
N ALA A 386 -13.26 -13.32 -20.14
CA ALA A 386 -12.46 -14.53 -20.37
C ALA A 386 -13.30 -15.82 -20.31
N LYS A 387 -14.34 -15.83 -19.49
CA LYS A 387 -15.32 -16.94 -19.37
C LYS A 387 -16.43 -16.88 -20.41
N LYS A 388 -16.37 -15.95 -21.38
CA LYS A 388 -17.40 -15.72 -22.41
C LYS A 388 -18.78 -15.33 -21.85
N LYS A 389 -18.84 -14.86 -20.60
CA LYS A 389 -20.02 -14.24 -19.99
C LYS A 389 -20.09 -12.78 -20.41
N TYR A 390 -20.30 -12.59 -21.73
CA TYR A 390 -20.07 -11.30 -22.36
C TYR A 390 -21.03 -10.21 -21.90
N VAL A 391 -22.31 -10.53 -21.68
CA VAL A 391 -23.29 -9.53 -21.25
C VAL A 391 -22.94 -9.00 -19.87
N GLU A 392 -22.65 -9.90 -18.92
CA GLU A 392 -22.24 -9.55 -17.57
C GLU A 392 -20.89 -8.80 -17.55
N ALA A 393 -19.98 -9.16 -18.49
CA ALA A 393 -18.71 -8.44 -18.64
C ALA A 393 -18.95 -6.99 -19.11
N GLY A 394 -19.85 -6.78 -20.07
CA GLY A 394 -20.25 -5.46 -20.54
C GLY A 394 -20.85 -4.60 -19.43
N ASP A 395 -21.75 -5.17 -18.63
CA ASP A 395 -22.34 -4.48 -17.48
C ASP A 395 -21.31 -4.12 -16.41
N ALA A 396 -20.28 -4.96 -16.19
CA ALA A 396 -19.20 -4.67 -15.26
C ALA A 396 -18.23 -3.60 -15.80
N TYR A 397 -17.88 -3.62 -17.11
CA TYR A 397 -17.11 -2.53 -17.74
C TYR A 397 -17.85 -1.21 -17.66
N LYS A 398 -19.15 -1.21 -17.90
CA LYS A 398 -20.00 -0.02 -17.77
C LYS A 398 -19.94 0.56 -16.37
N LYS A 399 -20.07 -0.28 -15.32
CA LYS A 399 -19.93 0.16 -13.94
C LYS A 399 -18.54 0.77 -13.66
N TYR A 400 -17.47 0.17 -14.19
CA TYR A 400 -16.13 0.74 -14.08
C TYR A 400 -16.07 2.14 -14.70
N ILE A 401 -16.61 2.29 -15.92
CA ILE A 401 -16.65 3.57 -16.65
C ILE A 401 -17.45 4.65 -15.90
N GLU A 402 -18.55 4.26 -15.26
CA GLU A 402 -19.42 5.18 -14.52
C GLU A 402 -18.82 5.66 -13.19
N HIS A 403 -17.96 4.87 -12.55
CA HIS A 403 -17.44 5.15 -11.20
C HIS A 403 -15.98 5.59 -11.20
N SER A 404 -15.20 5.25 -12.25
CA SER A 404 -13.77 5.53 -12.27
C SER A 404 -13.44 6.92 -12.80
N HIS A 405 -12.46 7.56 -12.18
CA HIS A 405 -11.90 8.84 -12.63
C HIS A 405 -10.76 8.69 -13.65
N HIS A 406 -10.33 7.45 -13.94
CA HIS A 406 -9.15 7.15 -14.76
C HIS A 406 -9.47 6.27 -15.99
N VAL A 407 -10.67 6.43 -16.55
CA VAL A 407 -11.15 5.63 -17.68
C VAL A 407 -10.40 6.00 -18.97
N LYS A 408 -9.90 4.97 -19.67
CA LYS A 408 -9.29 5.09 -21.00
C LYS A 408 -10.29 4.66 -22.09
N LEU A 409 -10.03 5.02 -23.33
CA LEU A 409 -10.86 4.57 -24.47
C LEU A 409 -10.85 3.05 -24.66
N THR A 410 -9.84 2.37 -24.14
CA THR A 410 -9.75 0.89 -24.16
C THR A 410 -10.86 0.20 -23.36
N GLU A 411 -11.32 0.80 -22.27
CA GLU A 411 -12.41 0.25 -21.45
C GLU A 411 -13.75 0.40 -22.16
N TYR A 412 -14.00 1.51 -22.83
CA TYR A 412 -15.16 1.67 -23.71
C TYR A 412 -15.13 0.66 -24.88
N PHE A 413 -13.93 0.41 -25.43
CA PHE A 413 -13.80 -0.60 -26.49
C PHE A 413 -14.14 -2.01 -25.97
N ARG A 414 -13.67 -2.36 -24.77
CA ARG A 414 -13.99 -3.64 -24.12
C ARG A 414 -15.47 -3.77 -23.77
N GLU A 415 -16.10 -2.69 -23.30
CA GLU A 415 -17.54 -2.63 -23.08
C GLU A 415 -18.30 -2.94 -24.40
N GLY A 416 -17.99 -2.20 -25.47
CA GLY A 416 -18.60 -2.38 -26.78
C GLY A 416 -18.42 -3.79 -27.31
N MET A 417 -17.20 -4.33 -27.25
CA MET A 417 -16.90 -5.72 -27.66
C MET A 417 -17.68 -6.74 -26.83
N SER A 418 -17.82 -6.51 -25.53
CA SER A 418 -18.56 -7.40 -24.64
C SER A 418 -20.04 -7.49 -25.05
N TYR A 419 -20.70 -6.37 -25.24
CA TYR A 419 -22.10 -6.38 -25.67
C TYR A 419 -22.27 -6.92 -27.10
N TYR A 420 -21.35 -6.58 -28.01
CA TYR A 420 -21.36 -7.13 -29.38
C TYR A 420 -21.27 -8.66 -29.40
N TYR A 421 -20.30 -9.24 -28.64
CA TYR A 421 -20.19 -10.69 -28.56
C TYR A 421 -21.33 -11.32 -27.76
N GLY A 422 -21.88 -10.62 -26.77
CA GLY A 422 -23.09 -11.05 -26.07
C GLY A 422 -24.27 -11.25 -27.00
N TYR A 423 -24.53 -10.26 -27.88
CA TYR A 423 -25.55 -10.37 -28.91
C TYR A 423 -25.22 -11.46 -29.92
N SER A 424 -24.00 -11.49 -30.45
CA SER A 424 -23.59 -12.47 -31.46
C SER A 424 -23.76 -13.90 -30.97
N ASN A 425 -23.40 -14.19 -29.73
CA ASN A 425 -23.61 -15.51 -29.14
C ASN A 425 -25.10 -15.88 -29.06
N GLN A 426 -25.97 -14.95 -28.68
CA GLN A 426 -27.41 -15.20 -28.66
C GLN A 426 -27.94 -15.42 -30.06
N TYR A 427 -27.49 -14.62 -31.03
CA TYR A 427 -27.93 -14.72 -32.43
C TYR A 427 -27.58 -16.06 -33.05
N TYR A 428 -26.32 -16.51 -32.95
CA TYR A 428 -25.90 -17.79 -33.53
C TYR A 428 -26.52 -18.99 -32.81
N ASN A 429 -26.66 -18.94 -31.49
CA ASN A 429 -27.32 -20.02 -30.75
C ASN A 429 -28.81 -20.11 -31.00
N SER A 430 -29.49 -19.01 -31.35
CA SER A 430 -30.91 -19.00 -31.70
C SER A 430 -31.16 -19.54 -33.12
N ALA A 431 -30.20 -19.39 -34.04
CA ALA A 431 -30.30 -19.87 -35.42
C ALA A 431 -30.17 -21.40 -35.50
N ASP A 432 -29.39 -22.03 -34.60
CA ASP A 432 -29.18 -23.48 -34.58
C ASP A 432 -30.31 -24.25 -33.86
N ASN A 433 -31.08 -23.59 -33.02
CA ASN A 433 -32.17 -24.19 -32.24
C ASN A 433 -33.55 -23.74 -32.76
N LYS A 434 -34.30 -24.65 -33.34
CA LYS A 434 -35.73 -24.43 -33.67
C LYS A 434 -36.52 -24.21 -32.36
N GLY A 435 -36.58 -22.97 -31.88
CA GLY A 435 -37.24 -22.57 -30.63
C GLY A 435 -36.39 -21.76 -29.66
N GLY A 436 -35.19 -21.31 -30.06
CA GLY A 436 -34.32 -20.43 -29.25
C GLY A 436 -34.96 -19.06 -28.96
N THR A 437 -34.59 -18.46 -27.83
CA THR A 437 -35.00 -17.11 -27.45
C THR A 437 -34.47 -16.09 -28.45
N LYS A 438 -35.30 -15.11 -28.84
CA LYS A 438 -34.88 -14.01 -29.71
C LYS A 438 -33.72 -13.26 -29.09
N PRO A 439 -32.63 -12.94 -29.85
CA PRO A 439 -31.52 -12.15 -29.34
C PRO A 439 -31.96 -10.79 -28.81
N ASP A 440 -31.35 -10.35 -27.73
CA ASP A 440 -31.63 -9.05 -27.14
C ASP A 440 -30.97 -7.92 -27.95
N SER A 441 -31.76 -7.26 -28.79
CA SER A 441 -31.31 -6.16 -29.65
C SER A 441 -30.80 -4.93 -28.86
N SER A 442 -31.15 -4.79 -27.58
CA SER A 442 -30.61 -3.71 -26.75
C SER A 442 -29.09 -3.78 -26.56
N LEU A 443 -28.52 -4.99 -26.70
CA LEU A 443 -27.06 -5.19 -26.62
C LEU A 443 -26.32 -4.53 -27.79
N LEU A 444 -26.94 -4.51 -29.01
CA LEU A 444 -26.35 -3.79 -30.14
C LEU A 444 -26.34 -2.28 -29.90
N ALA A 445 -27.42 -1.73 -29.36
CA ALA A 445 -27.48 -0.32 -29.02
C ALA A 445 -26.44 0.07 -27.93
N LYS A 446 -26.26 -0.77 -26.90
CA LYS A 446 -25.22 -0.58 -25.88
C LYS A 446 -23.81 -0.63 -26.50
N ALA A 447 -23.55 -1.60 -27.38
CA ALA A 447 -22.28 -1.72 -28.07
C ALA A 447 -21.99 -0.51 -28.98
N ASP A 448 -22.98 -0.08 -29.80
CA ASP A 448 -22.83 1.08 -30.69
C ASP A 448 -22.60 2.38 -29.88
N SER A 449 -23.27 2.53 -28.74
CA SER A 449 -23.06 3.68 -27.84
C SER A 449 -21.59 3.78 -27.38
N ALA A 450 -21.00 2.67 -26.90
CA ALA A 450 -19.62 2.63 -26.46
C ALA A 450 -18.64 2.94 -27.60
N PHE A 451 -18.81 2.34 -28.77
CA PHE A 451 -17.97 2.61 -29.95
C PHE A 451 -18.18 4.02 -30.51
N SER A 452 -19.42 4.54 -30.48
CA SER A 452 -19.73 5.93 -30.90
C SER A 452 -18.99 6.94 -30.04
N TYR A 453 -18.94 6.73 -28.73
CA TYR A 453 -18.15 7.58 -27.83
C TYR A 453 -16.67 7.60 -28.24
N ILE A 454 -16.06 6.44 -28.54
CA ILE A 454 -14.67 6.39 -29.00
C ILE A 454 -14.51 7.15 -30.31
N GLN A 455 -15.39 6.95 -31.29
CA GLN A 455 -15.34 7.64 -32.57
C GLN A 455 -15.38 9.17 -32.40
N GLN A 456 -16.25 9.67 -31.52
CA GLN A 456 -16.32 11.11 -31.19
C GLN A 456 -15.04 11.65 -30.59
N LYS A 457 -14.34 10.86 -29.78
CA LYS A 457 -13.07 11.25 -29.15
C LYS A 457 -11.86 11.11 -30.06
N THR A 458 -11.97 10.36 -31.16
CA THR A 458 -10.86 10.05 -32.06
C THR A 458 -11.06 10.62 -33.47
N VAL A 459 -11.84 11.68 -33.65
CA VAL A 459 -12.13 12.31 -34.96
C VAL A 459 -10.85 12.68 -35.72
N ALA A 460 -9.85 13.22 -35.04
CA ALA A 460 -8.57 13.60 -35.66
C ALA A 460 -7.71 12.40 -36.06
N LYS A 461 -7.91 11.23 -35.43
CA LYS A 461 -7.20 9.98 -35.71
C LYS A 461 -8.18 8.82 -35.58
N PRO A 462 -9.00 8.56 -36.61
CA PRO A 462 -10.00 7.51 -36.56
C PRO A 462 -9.40 6.13 -36.28
N VAL A 463 -10.17 5.28 -35.60
CA VAL A 463 -9.78 3.90 -35.25
C VAL A 463 -10.57 2.94 -36.14
N GLY A 464 -9.88 2.21 -37.02
CA GLY A 464 -10.48 1.31 -37.99
C GLY A 464 -11.38 0.22 -37.36
N ASP A 465 -10.91 -0.41 -36.30
CA ASP A 465 -11.70 -1.40 -35.55
C ASP A 465 -13.04 -0.81 -35.02
N VAL A 466 -13.06 0.44 -34.59
CA VAL A 466 -14.29 1.09 -34.11
C VAL A 466 -15.29 1.27 -35.25
N LEU A 467 -14.83 1.76 -36.40
CA LEU A 467 -15.69 1.90 -37.59
C LEU A 467 -16.23 0.54 -38.07
N LEU A 468 -15.37 -0.46 -38.10
CA LEU A 468 -15.73 -1.82 -38.50
C LEU A 468 -16.79 -2.44 -37.58
N TYR A 469 -16.58 -2.37 -36.24
CA TYR A 469 -17.57 -2.96 -35.32
C TYR A 469 -18.88 -2.19 -35.31
N ARG A 470 -18.86 -0.88 -35.48
CA ARG A 470 -20.09 -0.08 -35.69
C ARG A 470 -20.80 -0.47 -36.98
N ALA A 471 -20.05 -0.67 -38.07
CA ALA A 471 -20.62 -1.13 -39.33
C ALA A 471 -21.29 -2.53 -39.18
N ARG A 472 -20.59 -3.47 -38.50
CA ARG A 472 -21.14 -4.81 -38.21
C ARG A 472 -22.40 -4.76 -37.34
N ILE A 473 -22.47 -3.85 -36.38
CA ILE A 473 -23.66 -3.64 -35.55
C ILE A 473 -24.81 -3.18 -36.45
N LYS A 474 -24.58 -2.20 -37.32
CA LYS A 474 -25.60 -1.70 -38.25
C LYS A 474 -26.05 -2.76 -39.27
N ASP A 475 -25.12 -3.62 -39.71
CA ASP A 475 -25.46 -4.78 -40.56
C ASP A 475 -26.33 -5.82 -39.80
N LEU A 476 -26.09 -6.04 -38.51
CA LEU A 476 -26.92 -6.91 -37.67
C LEU A 476 -28.29 -6.31 -37.30
N GLU A 477 -28.44 -5.00 -37.35
CA GLU A 477 -29.73 -4.31 -37.18
C GLU A 477 -30.61 -4.39 -38.42
N GLU A 478 -30.05 -4.75 -39.59
CA GLU A 478 -30.80 -4.98 -40.84
C GLU A 478 -31.74 -6.17 -40.67
N LYS A 479 -33.03 -5.95 -40.84
CA LYS A 479 -34.07 -6.97 -40.56
C LYS A 479 -34.15 -8.07 -41.62
N ASP A 480 -33.81 -7.73 -42.84
CA ASP A 480 -33.92 -8.65 -44.00
C ASP A 480 -32.67 -8.52 -44.88
N ARG A 481 -31.90 -9.59 -44.98
CA ARG A 481 -30.71 -9.67 -45.82
C ARG A 481 -31.01 -9.58 -47.32
N ASN A 482 -32.24 -9.84 -47.72
CA ASN A 482 -32.69 -9.69 -49.12
C ASN A 482 -33.26 -8.29 -49.40
N ASN A 483 -33.48 -7.48 -48.36
CA ASN A 483 -33.95 -6.11 -48.44
C ASN A 483 -33.08 -5.19 -47.57
N ILE A 484 -31.81 -5.09 -47.94
CA ILE A 484 -30.80 -4.28 -47.24
C ILE A 484 -31.22 -2.81 -47.25
N GLU A 485 -31.33 -2.19 -46.07
CA GLU A 485 -31.69 -0.79 -45.92
C GLU A 485 -30.49 0.16 -46.11
N GLY A 486 -29.27 -0.35 -45.95
CA GLY A 486 -28.03 0.38 -46.12
C GLY A 486 -27.55 1.06 -44.85
N LEU A 487 -27.97 0.60 -43.67
CA LEU A 487 -27.61 1.17 -42.38
C LEU A 487 -26.10 1.15 -42.12
N ALA A 488 -25.40 0.11 -42.54
CA ALA A 488 -23.97 -0.04 -42.36
C ALA A 488 -23.12 0.67 -43.43
N LYS A 489 -23.73 1.05 -44.58
CA LYS A 489 -23.01 1.63 -45.75
C LYS A 489 -22.07 2.78 -45.37
N PRO A 490 -22.50 3.84 -44.67
CA PRO A 490 -21.64 4.98 -44.40
C PRO A 490 -20.41 4.61 -43.56
N LEU A 491 -20.54 3.63 -42.66
CA LEU A 491 -19.45 3.19 -41.78
C LEU A 491 -18.47 2.28 -42.51
N TYR A 492 -18.96 1.38 -43.40
CA TYR A 492 -18.05 0.61 -44.23
C TYR A 492 -17.32 1.46 -45.25
N GLU A 493 -17.94 2.49 -45.81
CA GLU A 493 -17.25 3.45 -46.69
C GLU A 493 -16.14 4.21 -45.94
N GLN A 494 -16.40 4.69 -44.71
CA GLN A 494 -15.38 5.31 -43.89
C GLN A 494 -14.25 4.33 -43.55
N TYR A 495 -14.57 3.09 -43.17
CA TYR A 495 -13.59 2.04 -42.91
C TYR A 495 -12.69 1.77 -44.11
N ILE A 496 -13.30 1.56 -45.30
CA ILE A 496 -12.56 1.35 -46.55
C ILE A 496 -11.64 2.54 -46.83
N THR A 497 -12.15 3.76 -46.74
CA THR A 497 -11.35 4.98 -46.96
C THR A 497 -10.14 5.04 -46.03
N LEU A 498 -10.31 4.68 -44.77
CA LEU A 498 -9.24 4.70 -43.78
C LEU A 498 -8.17 3.61 -44.04
N GLU A 499 -8.61 2.38 -44.28
CA GLU A 499 -7.73 1.20 -44.38
C GLU A 499 -7.09 1.01 -45.77
N THR A 500 -7.52 1.76 -46.78
CA THR A 500 -6.94 1.72 -48.12
C THR A 500 -5.98 2.89 -48.42
N VAL A 501 -5.71 3.78 -47.44
CA VAL A 501 -4.67 4.83 -47.57
C VAL A 501 -3.31 4.21 -47.90
N THR A 502 -3.03 3.06 -47.30
CA THR A 502 -1.89 2.21 -47.64
C THR A 502 -2.39 0.81 -47.97
N PRO A 503 -1.80 0.11 -48.95
CA PRO A 503 -2.23 -1.25 -49.26
C PRO A 503 -2.14 -2.16 -48.03
N PRO A 504 -3.21 -2.91 -47.68
CA PRO A 504 -3.23 -3.77 -46.51
C PRO A 504 -2.26 -4.95 -46.70
N THR A 505 -1.40 -5.18 -45.70
CA THR A 505 -0.43 -6.28 -45.74
C THR A 505 -0.86 -7.47 -44.89
N ASP A 506 -1.65 -7.26 -43.85
CA ASP A 506 -2.09 -8.32 -42.95
C ASP A 506 -3.43 -8.94 -43.39
N GLU A 507 -3.56 -10.24 -43.12
CA GLU A 507 -4.73 -11.03 -43.52
C GLU A 507 -6.05 -10.62 -42.82
N ARG A 508 -5.95 -10.08 -41.59
CA ARG A 508 -7.12 -9.62 -40.86
C ARG A 508 -7.75 -8.40 -41.54
N THR A 509 -6.92 -7.41 -41.87
CA THR A 509 -7.36 -6.19 -42.56
C THR A 509 -7.90 -6.52 -43.95
N LYS A 510 -7.21 -7.41 -44.71
CA LYS A 510 -7.72 -7.88 -46.02
C LYS A 510 -9.10 -8.54 -45.92
N LYS A 511 -9.27 -9.44 -44.94
CA LYS A 511 -10.55 -10.09 -44.66
C LYS A 511 -11.66 -9.09 -44.33
N ASN A 512 -11.35 -8.10 -43.46
CA ASN A 512 -12.32 -7.09 -43.07
C ASN A 512 -12.67 -6.15 -44.22
N LEU A 513 -11.72 -5.77 -45.08
CA LEU A 513 -11.99 -5.00 -46.29
C LEU A 513 -12.81 -5.81 -47.30
N GLY A 514 -12.51 -7.11 -47.45
CA GLY A 514 -13.32 -8.01 -48.25
C GLY A 514 -14.79 -8.11 -47.78
N GLU A 515 -15.00 -8.12 -46.47
CA GLU A 515 -16.33 -8.03 -45.85
C GLU A 515 -17.02 -6.69 -46.19
N ALA A 516 -16.31 -5.56 -46.00
CA ALA A 516 -16.85 -4.23 -46.27
C ALA A 516 -17.27 -4.05 -47.71
N TYR A 517 -16.41 -4.44 -48.67
CA TYR A 517 -16.76 -4.38 -50.10
C TYR A 517 -17.89 -5.35 -50.47
N ALA A 518 -17.94 -6.54 -49.90
CA ALA A 518 -19.02 -7.48 -50.15
C ALA A 518 -20.39 -6.96 -49.65
N TYR A 519 -20.41 -6.26 -48.48
CA TYR A 519 -21.61 -5.57 -48.02
C TYR A 519 -22.06 -4.49 -49.01
N LEU A 520 -21.13 -3.62 -49.47
CA LEU A 520 -21.44 -2.60 -50.48
C LEU A 520 -21.92 -3.21 -51.78
N GLY A 521 -21.31 -4.33 -52.21
CA GLY A 521 -21.77 -5.08 -53.37
C GLY A 521 -23.24 -5.53 -53.23
N SER A 522 -23.59 -6.06 -52.07
CA SER A 522 -24.98 -6.48 -51.78
C SER A 522 -25.92 -5.28 -51.70
N TYR A 523 -25.49 -4.17 -51.09
CA TYR A 523 -26.29 -2.95 -51.04
C TYR A 523 -26.62 -2.44 -52.46
N TYR A 524 -25.65 -2.36 -53.36
CA TYR A 524 -25.88 -1.92 -54.73
C TYR A 524 -26.71 -2.92 -55.54
N ALA A 525 -26.53 -4.23 -55.32
CA ALA A 525 -27.31 -5.24 -56.01
C ALA A 525 -28.80 -5.25 -55.61
N TYR A 526 -29.10 -5.16 -54.32
CA TYR A 526 -30.47 -5.39 -53.82
C TYR A 526 -31.23 -4.08 -53.55
N LYS A 527 -30.57 -3.03 -53.03
CA LYS A 527 -31.23 -1.74 -52.71
C LYS A 527 -31.23 -0.78 -53.88
N GLU A 528 -30.05 -0.47 -54.41
CA GLU A 528 -29.90 0.50 -55.52
C GLU A 528 -30.23 -0.12 -56.89
N LYS A 529 -30.17 -1.45 -57.02
CA LYS A 529 -30.33 -2.19 -58.27
C LYS A 529 -29.34 -1.73 -59.37
N ASP A 530 -28.12 -1.34 -58.93
CA ASP A 530 -27.01 -0.93 -59.77
C ASP A 530 -26.04 -2.11 -59.96
N ASP A 531 -26.28 -2.92 -60.96
CA ASP A 531 -25.48 -4.10 -61.28
C ASP A 531 -24.01 -3.80 -61.56
N ASN A 532 -23.68 -2.61 -62.05
CA ASN A 532 -22.30 -2.22 -62.35
C ASN A 532 -21.54 -1.98 -61.07
N LYS A 533 -22.09 -1.17 -60.17
CA LYS A 533 -21.48 -0.92 -58.86
C LYS A 533 -21.45 -2.17 -57.98
N ALA A 534 -22.46 -3.00 -58.02
CA ALA A 534 -22.48 -4.28 -57.34
C ALA A 534 -21.31 -5.15 -57.79
N THR A 535 -21.16 -5.32 -59.13
CA THR A 535 -20.08 -6.12 -59.71
C THR A 535 -18.70 -5.57 -59.36
N GLU A 536 -18.52 -4.24 -59.43
CA GLU A 536 -17.27 -3.58 -59.07
C GLU A 536 -16.87 -3.87 -57.60
N ASN A 537 -17.80 -3.71 -56.65
CA ASN A 537 -17.52 -3.94 -55.25
C ASN A 537 -17.25 -5.42 -54.93
N PHE A 538 -18.00 -6.37 -55.54
CA PHE A 538 -17.72 -7.80 -55.38
C PHE A 538 -16.36 -8.20 -55.98
N LYS A 539 -15.94 -7.62 -57.10
CA LYS A 539 -14.60 -7.82 -57.66
C LYS A 539 -13.54 -7.33 -56.67
N LYS A 540 -13.65 -6.10 -56.12
CA LYS A 540 -12.74 -5.58 -55.12
C LYS A 540 -12.70 -6.50 -53.89
N ALA A 541 -13.83 -6.98 -53.42
CA ALA A 541 -13.88 -7.93 -52.30
C ALA A 541 -13.10 -9.22 -52.59
N SER A 542 -13.24 -9.76 -53.83
CA SER A 542 -12.54 -10.97 -54.25
C SER A 542 -11.05 -10.76 -54.50
N GLU A 543 -10.65 -9.59 -55.02
CA GLU A 543 -9.24 -9.23 -55.24
C GLU A 543 -8.48 -9.06 -53.92
N ILE A 544 -9.08 -8.37 -52.94
CA ILE A 544 -8.44 -8.11 -51.62
C ILE A 544 -8.44 -9.37 -50.76
N TYR A 545 -9.55 -10.10 -50.72
CA TYR A 545 -9.71 -11.34 -49.96
C TYR A 545 -10.34 -12.43 -50.85
N PRO A 546 -9.51 -13.23 -51.55
CA PRO A 546 -9.99 -14.25 -52.51
C PRO A 546 -10.95 -15.28 -51.92
N ASP A 547 -10.90 -15.51 -50.60
CA ASP A 547 -11.78 -16.46 -49.92
C ASP A 547 -13.13 -15.86 -49.47
N ASN A 548 -13.47 -14.67 -49.92
CA ASN A 548 -14.78 -14.08 -49.65
C ASN A 548 -15.89 -14.87 -50.38
N LYS A 549 -16.66 -15.66 -49.63
CA LYS A 549 -17.69 -16.55 -50.14
C LYS A 549 -18.83 -15.81 -50.85
N GLN A 550 -19.19 -14.63 -50.35
CA GLN A 550 -20.29 -13.83 -50.90
C GLN A 550 -19.91 -13.24 -52.25
N ALA A 551 -18.69 -12.71 -52.37
CA ALA A 551 -18.17 -12.22 -53.64
C ALA A 551 -18.06 -13.34 -54.71
N LYS A 552 -17.49 -14.50 -54.33
CA LYS A 552 -17.41 -15.67 -55.22
C LYS A 552 -18.79 -16.09 -55.72
N ALA A 553 -19.77 -16.22 -54.85
CA ALA A 553 -21.12 -16.64 -55.22
C ALA A 553 -21.81 -15.65 -56.19
N TYR A 554 -21.68 -14.34 -55.94
CA TYR A 554 -22.25 -13.32 -56.81
C TYR A 554 -21.59 -13.31 -58.20
N LEU A 555 -20.27 -13.31 -58.26
CA LEU A 555 -19.52 -13.26 -59.52
C LEU A 555 -19.77 -14.50 -60.38
N ALA A 556 -19.77 -15.70 -59.80
CA ALA A 556 -20.09 -16.93 -60.50
C ALA A 556 -21.53 -16.93 -61.09
N LYS A 557 -22.49 -16.40 -60.33
CA LYS A 557 -23.88 -16.27 -60.81
C LYS A 557 -23.97 -15.27 -61.97
N LYS A 558 -23.23 -14.19 -61.92
CA LYS A 558 -23.19 -13.16 -62.99
C LYS A 558 -22.60 -13.73 -64.28
N GLU A 559 -21.45 -14.41 -64.18
CA GLU A 559 -20.79 -15.06 -65.32
C GLU A 559 -21.71 -16.07 -66.00
N ALA A 560 -22.47 -16.88 -65.23
CA ALA A 560 -23.42 -17.83 -65.73
C ALA A 560 -24.65 -17.17 -66.43
N SER A 561 -25.03 -15.95 -66.01
CA SER A 561 -26.12 -15.19 -66.68
C SER A 561 -25.65 -14.56 -67.98
N ASP A 562 -24.41 -13.99 -67.97
CA ASP A 562 -23.82 -13.32 -69.14
C ASP A 562 -23.49 -14.34 -70.27
N SER A 563 -23.15 -15.59 -69.91
CA SER A 563 -22.92 -16.69 -70.85
C SER A 563 -24.21 -17.23 -71.49
N LYS A 564 -25.37 -17.05 -70.84
CA LYS A 564 -26.67 -17.43 -71.38
C LYS A 564 -27.32 -16.35 -72.27
N SER A 565 -26.84 -15.13 -72.21
CA SER A 565 -27.34 -13.98 -72.99
C SER A 565 -26.50 -13.71 -74.23
N LYS A 566 -25.43 -14.46 -74.44
CA LYS A 566 -24.66 -14.57 -75.68
C LYS A 566 -25.06 -15.81 -76.44
#